data_80de75dc179267dfb786b6410fe0a12f
#
_entry.id   80de75dc179267dfb786b6410fe0a12f
#
_cell.length_a   1.000
_cell.length_b   1.000
_cell.length_c   1.000
_cell.angle_alpha   90.00
_cell.angle_beta   90.00
_cell.angle_gamma   90.00
#
_symmetry.space_group_name_H-M   'P 1'
#
loop_
_entity.id
_entity.type
_entity.pdbx_description
1 polymer ?
#
loop_
_entity_poly.entity_id
_entity_poly.type
_entity_poly.pdbx_seq_one_letter_code
_entity_poly.pdbx_strand_id
1 'polypeptide(L)'
;MKPIDAKTLAAWLHDGAEIALLDVREHGQYGESHLFFGVPLPWSRLELEAPRLLPCKTARIVAYDDGALGVARLAAGRLEELGYARVHVLEGGTEAWRRAGHPLFKGVNVPSKTFGELVEHASHTPRISAADLAAMQRAGSPLAILDGRPLAEFRKMSIPGARCCPNGELAYRVAAMVPDARTPIVVNCAGRTRSIIGAQTLIDLGIPNPVYALENGTQGWYLADLALDHGATRGYPEAVDGKSLAAARLRARALGERHGVRWVDDGEAAGWLADEGRTTYLLDVRTAEEFAARTLTGAVHAPGGQLLQATDQWIAVRGARILLFDSDGTRAPVIASWLARMGHDANVLAAGIESRVAAKAAKTALPDIAPIAADALATGLGANAVTVVDVRPSMAYRKAHVPGSTWSIRPRFDALAARLAGRHVALVAEEPGMAAIAARDLARSNPASIARLDGGLAGWQRAGHPVESTPGDPPDADCIDYLFFVHDRHEGNKDAARRYLAWETQLLSQVEDADLASYRLKPAQK
;
A
#
# COMPACT_ATOMS: atom_id res chain seq x y z
N MET A 1 -12.41 -9.02 -23.77
CA MET A 1 -11.05 -8.43 -23.65
C MET A 1 -10.65 -7.80 -24.97
N LYS A 2 -10.25 -6.52 -24.97
CA LYS A 2 -9.84 -5.79 -26.18
C LYS A 2 -8.40 -5.32 -26.03
N PRO A 3 -7.49 -5.58 -26.98
CA PRO A 3 -6.15 -5.02 -26.97
C PRO A 3 -6.20 -3.52 -27.25
N ILE A 4 -5.31 -2.76 -26.65
CA ILE A 4 -5.05 -1.35 -26.93
C ILE A 4 -3.56 -1.11 -27.07
N ASP A 5 -3.17 -0.13 -27.85
CA ASP A 5 -1.78 0.30 -27.99
C ASP A 5 -1.38 1.36 -26.95
N ALA A 6 -0.08 1.64 -26.85
CA ALA A 6 0.46 2.62 -25.92
C ALA A 6 -0.07 4.04 -26.17
N LYS A 7 -0.30 4.44 -27.41
CA LYS A 7 -0.83 5.75 -27.77
C LYS A 7 -2.26 5.93 -27.25
N THR A 8 -3.10 4.90 -27.41
CA THR A 8 -4.47 4.89 -26.89
C THR A 8 -4.46 4.96 -25.37
N LEU A 9 -3.57 4.19 -24.69
CA LEU A 9 -3.44 4.24 -23.23
C LEU A 9 -3.02 5.63 -22.77
N ALA A 10 -2.00 6.24 -23.38
CA ALA A 10 -1.54 7.58 -23.04
C ALA A 10 -2.67 8.62 -23.12
N ALA A 11 -3.48 8.57 -24.18
CA ALA A 11 -4.66 9.43 -24.32
C ALA A 11 -5.69 9.17 -23.20
N TRP A 12 -5.94 7.90 -22.86
CA TRP A 12 -6.93 7.54 -21.84
C TRP A 12 -6.52 7.93 -20.42
N LEU A 13 -5.22 7.98 -20.12
CA LEU A 13 -4.72 8.40 -18.80
C LEU A 13 -5.02 9.89 -18.51
N HIS A 14 -5.30 10.69 -19.56
CA HIS A 14 -5.53 12.14 -19.46
C HIS A 14 -6.88 12.60 -20.00
N ASP A 15 -7.82 11.70 -20.35
CA ASP A 15 -9.14 12.06 -20.90
C ASP A 15 -10.18 12.46 -19.84
N GLY A 16 -9.82 12.40 -18.56
CA GLY A 16 -10.69 12.74 -17.44
C GLY A 16 -11.73 11.68 -17.06
N ALA A 17 -11.84 10.57 -17.83
CA ALA A 17 -12.71 9.46 -17.48
C ALA A 17 -12.05 8.51 -16.47
N GLU A 18 -12.86 7.71 -15.78
CA GLU A 18 -12.33 6.68 -14.87
C GLU A 18 -11.47 5.66 -15.60
N ILE A 19 -10.32 5.34 -15.02
CA ILE A 19 -9.42 4.29 -15.51
C ILE A 19 -8.67 3.63 -14.36
N ALA A 20 -8.62 2.28 -14.38
CA ALA A 20 -7.72 1.48 -13.57
C ALA A 20 -6.63 0.89 -14.47
N LEU A 21 -5.38 1.27 -14.25
CA LEU A 21 -4.20 0.74 -14.95
C LEU A 21 -3.53 -0.28 -14.03
N LEU A 22 -3.65 -1.56 -14.34
CA LEU A 22 -3.26 -2.66 -13.47
C LEU A 22 -1.99 -3.35 -13.96
N ASP A 23 -0.92 -3.29 -13.17
CA ASP A 23 0.22 -4.17 -13.35
C ASP A 23 -0.10 -5.51 -12.69
N VAL A 24 -0.24 -6.54 -13.52
CA VAL A 24 -0.64 -7.87 -13.02
C VAL A 24 0.54 -8.82 -12.83
N ARG A 25 1.76 -8.31 -13.00
CA ARG A 25 2.98 -9.02 -12.63
C ARG A 25 3.13 -9.08 -11.11
N GLU A 26 4.01 -9.93 -10.65
CA GLU A 26 4.30 -10.03 -9.22
C GLU A 26 5.06 -8.79 -8.70
N HIS A 27 4.97 -8.55 -7.40
CA HIS A 27 5.37 -7.28 -6.77
C HIS A 27 6.85 -6.94 -7.00
N GLY A 28 7.74 -7.93 -7.02
CA GLY A 28 9.16 -7.73 -7.34
C GLY A 28 9.35 -7.24 -8.78
N GLN A 29 8.64 -7.85 -9.74
CA GLN A 29 8.70 -7.44 -11.15
C GLN A 29 8.12 -6.03 -11.36
N TYR A 30 6.99 -5.71 -10.71
CA TYR A 30 6.43 -4.37 -10.69
C TYR A 30 7.46 -3.34 -10.22
N GLY A 31 8.11 -3.61 -9.10
CA GLY A 31 9.06 -2.69 -8.50
C GLY A 31 10.37 -2.51 -9.27
N GLU A 32 10.70 -3.41 -10.20
CA GLU A 32 11.86 -3.20 -11.08
C GLU A 32 11.56 -2.24 -12.23
N SER A 33 10.31 -2.23 -12.74
CA SER A 33 9.96 -1.39 -13.88
C SER A 33 8.45 -1.35 -14.08
N HIS A 34 7.79 -0.21 -13.94
CA HIS A 34 6.33 -0.08 -14.12
C HIS A 34 5.94 1.28 -14.74
N LEU A 35 4.69 1.42 -15.22
CA LEU A 35 4.12 2.68 -15.68
C LEU A 35 3.80 3.59 -14.49
N PHE A 36 3.88 4.92 -14.66
CA PHE A 36 3.73 5.91 -13.58
C PHE A 36 2.45 5.71 -12.74
N PHE A 37 1.31 5.53 -13.37
CA PHE A 37 0.02 5.30 -12.70
C PHE A 37 -0.34 3.81 -12.58
N GLY A 38 0.61 2.92 -12.82
CA GLY A 38 0.41 1.48 -12.67
C GLY A 38 0.11 1.11 -11.23
N VAL A 39 -0.99 0.39 -11.01
CA VAL A 39 -1.41 -0.14 -9.72
C VAL A 39 -1.01 -1.61 -9.64
N PRO A 40 -0.24 -2.03 -8.63
CA PRO A 40 0.13 -3.42 -8.49
C PRO A 40 -1.09 -4.27 -8.07
N LEU A 41 -1.51 -5.16 -8.97
CA LEU A 41 -2.54 -6.17 -8.70
C LEU A 41 -2.03 -7.52 -9.19
N PRO A 42 -1.13 -8.18 -8.42
CA PRO A 42 -0.45 -9.39 -8.84
C PRO A 42 -1.42 -10.51 -9.21
N TRP A 43 -1.11 -11.23 -10.30
CA TRP A 43 -1.90 -12.40 -10.72
C TRP A 43 -2.11 -13.41 -9.59
N SER A 44 -1.10 -13.58 -8.73
CA SER A 44 -1.18 -14.49 -7.58
C SER A 44 -2.28 -14.13 -6.58
N ARG A 45 -2.72 -12.86 -6.52
CA ARG A 45 -3.72 -12.36 -5.55
C ARG A 45 -4.95 -11.73 -6.19
N LEU A 46 -5.07 -11.74 -7.51
CA LEU A 46 -6.03 -10.95 -8.27
C LEU A 46 -7.47 -11.07 -7.74
N GLU A 47 -7.98 -12.27 -7.48
CA GLU A 47 -9.35 -12.47 -7.04
C GLU A 47 -9.63 -12.02 -5.61
N LEU A 48 -8.60 -11.96 -4.77
CA LEU A 48 -8.71 -11.48 -3.40
C LEU A 48 -8.76 -9.95 -3.35
N GLU A 49 -7.94 -9.29 -4.18
CA GLU A 49 -7.74 -7.86 -4.13
C GLU A 49 -8.64 -7.08 -5.10
N ALA A 50 -8.97 -7.65 -6.26
CA ALA A 50 -9.76 -6.96 -7.28
C ALA A 50 -11.11 -6.41 -6.77
N PRO A 51 -11.91 -7.12 -5.96
CA PRO A 51 -13.19 -6.58 -5.48
C PRO A 51 -13.03 -5.31 -4.64
N ARG A 52 -11.96 -5.21 -3.87
CA ARG A 52 -11.65 -4.04 -3.04
C ARG A 52 -11.08 -2.88 -3.85
N LEU A 53 -10.19 -3.18 -4.77
CA LEU A 53 -9.51 -2.17 -5.61
C LEU A 53 -10.41 -1.67 -6.74
N LEU A 54 -11.35 -2.49 -7.22
CA LEU A 54 -12.22 -2.24 -8.36
C LEU A 54 -13.70 -2.43 -7.96
N PRO A 55 -14.25 -1.61 -7.07
CA PRO A 55 -15.62 -1.81 -6.58
C PRO A 55 -16.70 -1.63 -7.67
N CYS A 56 -16.42 -0.86 -8.73
CA CYS A 56 -17.32 -0.64 -9.86
C CYS A 56 -17.01 -1.60 -11.03
N LYS A 57 -18.02 -2.40 -11.44
CA LYS A 57 -17.87 -3.39 -12.51
C LYS A 57 -17.82 -2.79 -13.92
N THR A 58 -18.21 -1.52 -14.06
CA THR A 58 -18.24 -0.80 -15.35
C THR A 58 -17.04 0.13 -15.52
N ALA A 59 -16.14 0.24 -14.55
CA ALA A 59 -14.91 1.00 -14.66
C ALA A 59 -14.05 0.52 -15.85
N ARG A 60 -13.37 1.45 -16.52
CA ARG A 60 -12.43 1.12 -17.60
C ARG A 60 -11.14 0.56 -16.99
N ILE A 61 -10.83 -0.69 -17.32
CA ILE A 61 -9.67 -1.41 -16.80
C ILE A 61 -8.70 -1.68 -17.94
N VAL A 62 -7.43 -1.43 -17.72
CA VAL A 62 -6.31 -1.83 -18.59
C VAL A 62 -5.34 -2.67 -17.77
N ALA A 63 -5.23 -3.95 -18.08
CA ALA A 63 -4.22 -4.83 -17.50
C ALA A 63 -2.95 -4.82 -18.38
N TYR A 64 -1.79 -4.87 -17.76
CA TYR A 64 -0.52 -5.00 -18.47
C TYR A 64 0.47 -5.88 -17.72
N ASP A 65 1.42 -6.44 -18.48
CA ASP A 65 2.60 -7.14 -18.03
C ASP A 65 3.86 -6.60 -18.74
N ASP A 66 4.90 -7.39 -18.91
CA ASP A 66 6.10 -7.03 -19.66
C ASP A 66 5.97 -7.22 -21.20
N GLY A 67 4.86 -7.79 -21.65
CA GLY A 67 4.58 -8.12 -23.04
C GLY A 67 5.03 -9.52 -23.48
N ALA A 68 5.74 -10.26 -22.63
CA ALA A 68 6.25 -11.60 -22.93
C ALA A 68 5.50 -12.71 -22.17
N LEU A 69 5.12 -12.46 -20.91
CA LEU A 69 4.60 -13.51 -20.02
C LEU A 69 3.15 -13.91 -20.30
N GLY A 70 2.37 -13.09 -20.99
CA GLY A 70 0.96 -13.36 -21.27
C GLY A 70 0.04 -13.34 -20.03
N VAL A 71 0.56 -12.94 -18.88
CA VAL A 71 -0.19 -12.88 -17.60
C VAL A 71 -1.29 -11.82 -17.68
N ALA A 72 -1.07 -10.73 -18.42
CA ALA A 72 -2.07 -9.69 -18.62
C ALA A 72 -3.35 -10.22 -19.31
N ARG A 73 -3.20 -11.15 -20.25
CA ARG A 73 -4.36 -11.78 -20.91
C ARG A 73 -5.10 -12.74 -19.97
N LEU A 74 -4.38 -13.50 -19.16
CA LEU A 74 -4.98 -14.37 -18.14
C LEU A 74 -5.75 -13.56 -17.09
N ALA A 75 -5.14 -12.49 -16.60
CA ALA A 75 -5.75 -11.58 -15.64
C ALA A 75 -6.98 -10.88 -16.21
N ALA A 76 -6.90 -10.38 -17.45
CA ALA A 76 -8.03 -9.75 -18.12
C ALA A 76 -9.20 -10.73 -18.32
N GLY A 77 -8.96 -11.94 -18.79
CA GLY A 77 -9.99 -12.99 -18.88
C GLY A 77 -10.63 -13.29 -17.54
N ARG A 78 -9.81 -13.34 -16.47
CA ARG A 78 -10.32 -13.59 -15.12
C ARG A 78 -11.16 -12.42 -14.59
N LEU A 79 -10.79 -11.18 -14.88
CA LEU A 79 -11.60 -10.02 -14.54
C LEU A 79 -12.96 -10.03 -15.28
N GLU A 80 -13.00 -10.43 -16.57
CA GLU A 80 -14.26 -10.62 -17.29
C GLU A 80 -15.14 -11.70 -16.63
N GLU A 81 -14.57 -12.84 -16.24
CA GLU A 81 -15.28 -13.89 -15.48
C GLU A 81 -15.82 -13.39 -14.13
N LEU A 82 -15.12 -12.44 -13.50
CA LEU A 82 -15.56 -11.77 -12.27
C LEU A 82 -16.61 -10.68 -12.53
N GLY A 83 -17.05 -10.48 -13.78
CA GLY A 83 -18.13 -9.57 -14.18
C GLY A 83 -17.68 -8.15 -14.47
N TYR A 84 -16.38 -7.87 -14.67
CA TYR A 84 -15.94 -6.55 -15.14
C TYR A 84 -16.20 -6.39 -16.64
N ALA A 85 -16.92 -5.33 -17.00
CA ALA A 85 -17.49 -5.19 -18.35
C ALA A 85 -16.54 -4.54 -19.37
N ARG A 86 -15.55 -3.76 -18.92
CA ARG A 86 -14.70 -2.93 -19.78
C ARG A 86 -13.21 -3.22 -19.54
N VAL A 87 -12.81 -4.45 -19.86
CA VAL A 87 -11.44 -4.93 -19.64
C VAL A 87 -10.63 -4.89 -20.93
N HIS A 88 -9.46 -4.27 -20.86
CA HIS A 88 -8.51 -4.11 -21.93
C HIS A 88 -7.14 -4.64 -21.53
N VAL A 89 -6.29 -4.91 -22.52
CA VAL A 89 -4.89 -5.30 -22.31
C VAL A 89 -4.00 -4.36 -23.10
N LEU A 90 -2.95 -3.82 -22.46
CA LEU A 90 -1.91 -3.08 -23.17
C LEU A 90 -1.09 -4.07 -24.01
N GLU A 91 -1.20 -3.98 -25.32
CA GLU A 91 -0.48 -4.86 -26.24
C GLU A 91 1.03 -4.59 -26.18
N GLY A 92 1.81 -5.67 -25.96
CA GLY A 92 3.25 -5.58 -25.77
C GLY A 92 3.71 -4.97 -24.44
N GLY A 93 2.78 -4.69 -23.51
CA GLY A 93 3.05 -4.35 -22.10
C GLY A 93 4.01 -3.19 -21.89
N THR A 94 4.86 -3.30 -20.84
CA THR A 94 5.85 -2.26 -20.49
C THR A 94 6.84 -2.00 -21.63
N GLU A 95 7.18 -3.02 -22.41
CA GLU A 95 8.13 -2.88 -23.53
C GLU A 95 7.53 -2.05 -24.67
N ALA A 96 6.24 -2.24 -25.00
CA ALA A 96 5.55 -1.39 -25.99
C ALA A 96 5.42 0.06 -25.52
N TRP A 97 5.16 0.28 -24.22
CA TRP A 97 5.12 1.60 -23.60
C TRP A 97 6.45 2.33 -23.75
N ARG A 98 7.55 1.65 -23.41
CA ARG A 98 8.91 2.17 -23.55
C ARG A 98 9.27 2.49 -25.01
N ARG A 99 8.92 1.61 -25.98
CA ARG A 99 9.15 1.84 -27.41
C ARG A 99 8.35 3.02 -27.95
N ALA A 100 7.21 3.32 -27.35
CA ALA A 100 6.41 4.51 -27.70
C ALA A 100 7.03 5.82 -27.17
N GLY A 101 8.14 5.75 -26.42
CA GLY A 101 8.88 6.89 -25.90
C GLY A 101 8.51 7.31 -24.49
N HIS A 102 7.63 6.57 -23.82
CA HIS A 102 7.21 6.88 -22.45
C HIS A 102 8.15 6.27 -21.39
N PRO A 103 8.34 6.93 -20.24
CA PRO A 103 9.20 6.46 -19.18
C PRO A 103 8.61 5.25 -18.43
N LEU A 104 9.52 4.46 -17.88
CA LEU A 104 9.22 3.43 -16.90
C LEU A 104 9.93 3.76 -15.58
N PHE A 105 9.30 3.39 -14.46
CA PHE A 105 9.74 3.76 -13.13
C PHE A 105 10.15 2.52 -12.33
N LYS A 106 11.25 2.64 -11.59
CA LYS A 106 11.69 1.65 -10.61
C LYS A 106 11.13 2.01 -9.24
N GLY A 107 11.02 1.04 -8.34
CA GLY A 107 10.57 1.24 -6.96
C GLY A 107 9.06 1.03 -6.80
N VAL A 108 8.50 1.58 -5.73
CA VAL A 108 7.07 1.48 -5.39
C VAL A 108 6.54 2.83 -4.92
N ASN A 109 5.21 3.02 -5.00
CA ASN A 109 4.54 4.25 -4.56
C ASN A 109 5.09 5.50 -5.29
N VAL A 110 5.48 5.36 -6.55
CA VAL A 110 6.14 6.42 -7.30
C VAL A 110 5.29 7.70 -7.40
N PRO A 111 3.97 7.65 -7.68
CA PRO A 111 3.15 8.86 -7.69
C PRO A 111 3.13 9.59 -6.34
N SER A 112 3.02 8.87 -5.22
CA SER A 112 3.02 9.47 -3.87
C SER A 112 4.37 10.10 -3.51
N LYS A 113 5.48 9.48 -3.92
CA LYS A 113 6.83 10.03 -3.69
C LYS A 113 7.09 11.25 -4.56
N THR A 114 6.75 11.19 -5.83
CA THR A 114 6.79 12.35 -6.75
C THR A 114 6.00 13.53 -6.17
N PHE A 115 4.81 13.26 -5.64
CA PHE A 115 4.00 14.28 -4.99
C PHE A 115 4.70 14.88 -3.76
N GLY A 116 5.36 14.06 -2.92
CA GLY A 116 6.12 14.55 -1.77
C GLY A 116 7.25 15.50 -2.16
N GLU A 117 8.02 15.18 -3.21
CA GLU A 117 9.06 16.06 -3.74
C GLU A 117 8.47 17.37 -4.32
N LEU A 118 7.33 17.29 -5.02
CA LEU A 118 6.62 18.48 -5.50
C LEU A 118 6.15 19.38 -4.36
N VAL A 119 5.66 18.80 -3.26
CA VAL A 119 5.24 19.57 -2.07
C VAL A 119 6.45 20.28 -1.45
N GLU A 120 7.58 19.62 -1.30
CA GLU A 120 8.80 20.25 -0.77
C GLU A 120 9.20 21.46 -1.61
N HIS A 121 9.24 21.30 -2.94
CA HIS A 121 9.60 22.39 -3.87
C HIS A 121 8.59 23.54 -3.87
N ALA A 122 7.30 23.24 -3.87
CA ALA A 122 6.26 24.26 -3.99
C ALA A 122 5.99 25.01 -2.67
N SER A 123 6.11 24.32 -1.53
CA SER A 123 5.80 24.88 -0.21
C SER A 123 7.05 25.33 0.55
N HIS A 124 8.25 25.05 0.05
CA HIS A 124 9.52 25.30 0.74
C HIS A 124 9.49 24.78 2.18
N THR A 125 8.98 23.57 2.37
CA THR A 125 8.83 22.95 3.69
C THR A 125 10.14 23.01 4.47
N PRO A 126 10.18 23.67 5.66
CA PRO A 126 11.39 23.78 6.45
C PRO A 126 11.95 22.40 6.79
N ARG A 127 13.26 22.27 6.71
CA ARG A 127 13.96 21.00 6.96
C ARG A 127 15.12 21.19 7.93
N ILE A 128 15.51 20.12 8.60
CA ILE A 128 16.65 20.06 9.50
C ILE A 128 17.51 18.86 9.15
N SER A 129 18.83 19.01 9.18
CA SER A 129 19.75 17.91 8.95
C SER A 129 19.82 16.96 10.17
N ALA A 130 20.25 15.71 9.95
CA ALA A 130 20.50 14.76 11.04
C ALA A 130 21.57 15.29 12.02
N ALA A 131 22.59 15.99 11.53
CA ALA A 131 23.66 16.57 12.35
C ALA A 131 23.13 17.68 13.27
N ASP A 132 22.31 18.59 12.73
CA ASP A 132 21.73 19.70 13.49
C ASP A 132 20.75 19.18 14.55
N LEU A 133 19.89 18.22 14.17
CA LEU A 133 18.97 17.59 15.10
C LEU A 133 19.72 16.90 16.26
N ALA A 134 20.79 16.17 15.96
CA ALA A 134 21.63 15.54 16.97
C ALA A 134 22.34 16.58 17.86
N ALA A 135 22.73 17.74 17.31
CA ALA A 135 23.29 18.84 18.09
C ALA A 135 22.25 19.42 19.06
N MET A 136 21.01 19.63 18.62
CA MET A 136 19.91 20.09 19.49
C MET A 136 19.63 19.11 20.62
N GLN A 137 19.63 17.80 20.34
CA GLN A 137 19.45 16.78 21.36
C GLN A 137 20.58 16.80 22.40
N ARG A 138 21.85 16.88 21.95
CA ARG A 138 23.02 16.95 22.87
C ARG A 138 23.01 18.22 23.74
N ALA A 139 22.51 19.33 23.19
CA ALA A 139 22.36 20.59 23.94
C ALA A 139 21.21 20.57 24.95
N GLY A 140 20.39 19.50 25.00
CA GLY A 140 19.21 19.44 25.85
C GLY A 140 18.12 20.46 25.48
N SER A 141 18.10 20.96 24.26
CA SER A 141 17.11 21.92 23.80
C SER A 141 15.69 21.33 23.84
N PRO A 142 14.66 22.10 24.25
CA PRO A 142 13.29 21.66 24.11
C PRO A 142 13.00 21.26 22.67
N LEU A 143 12.54 20.01 22.44
CA LEU A 143 12.36 19.44 21.11
C LEU A 143 11.36 18.30 21.15
N ALA A 144 10.49 18.21 20.16
CA ALA A 144 9.61 17.07 19.93
C ALA A 144 9.94 16.42 18.57
N ILE A 145 10.32 15.14 18.59
CA ILE A 145 10.55 14.35 17.38
C ILE A 145 9.37 13.42 17.20
N LEU A 146 8.61 13.59 16.11
CA LEU A 146 7.41 12.81 15.79
C LEU A 146 7.69 11.93 14.57
N ASP A 147 7.64 10.62 14.77
CA ASP A 147 7.85 9.66 13.68
C ASP A 147 6.52 9.36 12.99
N GLY A 148 6.39 9.79 11.74
CA GLY A 148 5.19 9.67 10.91
C GLY A 148 4.92 8.28 10.35
N ARG A 149 5.72 7.27 10.71
CA ARG A 149 5.59 5.88 10.26
C ARG A 149 4.65 5.08 11.16
N PRO A 150 4.11 3.93 10.66
CA PRO A 150 3.42 2.96 11.51
C PRO A 150 4.31 2.43 12.64
N LEU A 151 3.69 2.02 13.74
CA LEU A 151 4.40 1.52 14.94
C LEU A 151 5.34 0.34 14.63
N ALA A 152 4.99 -0.53 13.69
CA ALA A 152 5.83 -1.66 13.30
C ALA A 152 7.17 -1.20 12.69
N GLU A 153 7.16 -0.17 11.83
CA GLU A 153 8.38 0.43 11.29
C GLU A 153 9.18 1.18 12.38
N PHE A 154 8.49 1.90 13.26
CA PHE A 154 9.10 2.63 14.38
C PHE A 154 9.81 1.68 15.34
N ARG A 155 9.20 0.54 15.68
CA ARG A 155 9.81 -0.51 16.53
C ARG A 155 11.05 -1.13 15.90
N LYS A 156 11.05 -1.31 14.58
CA LYS A 156 12.22 -1.89 13.89
C LYS A 156 13.45 -1.01 14.07
N MET A 157 13.29 0.30 13.91
CA MET A 157 14.33 1.31 14.14
C MET A 157 13.70 2.69 14.27
N SER A 158 14.21 3.54 15.14
CA SER A 158 13.73 4.92 15.32
C SER A 158 14.85 5.85 15.78
N ILE A 159 14.64 7.15 15.66
CA ILE A 159 15.57 8.15 16.18
C ILE A 159 15.45 8.17 17.70
N PRO A 160 16.57 8.21 18.47
CA PRO A 160 16.53 8.31 19.92
C PRO A 160 15.67 9.49 20.40
N GLY A 161 14.80 9.21 21.37
CA GLY A 161 13.87 10.22 21.90
C GLY A 161 12.63 10.49 21.05
N ALA A 162 12.53 9.97 19.83
CA ALA A 162 11.33 10.12 19.00
C ALA A 162 10.10 9.40 19.59
N ARG A 163 8.91 9.89 19.25
CA ARG A 163 7.62 9.28 19.57
C ARG A 163 6.90 8.93 18.28
N CYS A 164 6.34 7.73 18.22
CA CYS A 164 5.54 7.29 17.07
C CYS A 164 4.22 8.09 17.01
N CYS A 165 3.99 8.78 15.88
CA CYS A 165 2.73 9.43 15.56
C CYS A 165 2.53 9.36 14.04
N PRO A 166 1.93 8.29 13.52
CA PRO A 166 1.70 8.13 12.08
C PRO A 166 1.08 9.40 11.47
N ASN A 167 1.47 9.75 10.26
CA ASN A 167 1.04 11.01 9.63
C ASN A 167 -0.48 11.23 9.66
N GLY A 168 -1.27 10.16 9.56
CA GLY A 168 -2.73 10.24 9.68
C GLY A 168 -3.22 10.71 11.06
N GLU A 169 -2.40 10.55 12.11
CA GLU A 169 -2.74 10.91 13.50
C GLU A 169 -2.24 12.31 13.91
N LEU A 170 -1.32 12.92 13.14
CA LEU A 170 -0.67 14.18 13.51
C LEU A 170 -1.68 15.30 13.83
N ALA A 171 -2.65 15.54 12.95
CA ALA A 171 -3.65 16.58 13.12
C ALA A 171 -4.49 16.42 14.40
N TYR A 172 -4.76 15.18 14.77
CA TYR A 172 -5.56 14.82 15.93
C TYR A 172 -4.75 14.86 17.23
N ARG A 173 -3.48 14.43 17.19
CA ARG A 173 -2.69 14.14 18.40
C ARG A 173 -1.67 15.22 18.77
N VAL A 174 -1.25 16.07 17.83
CA VAL A 174 -0.11 17.00 18.05
C VAL A 174 -0.27 17.90 19.26
N ALA A 175 -1.47 18.45 19.51
CA ALA A 175 -1.70 19.35 20.64
C ALA A 175 -1.52 18.65 22.01
N ALA A 176 -1.89 17.37 22.10
CA ALA A 176 -1.69 16.56 23.31
C ALA A 176 -0.23 16.09 23.48
N MET A 177 0.50 15.95 22.36
CA MET A 177 1.90 15.52 22.38
C MET A 177 2.88 16.68 22.65
N VAL A 178 2.57 17.88 22.18
CA VAL A 178 3.43 19.06 22.24
C VAL A 178 2.61 20.29 22.67
N PRO A 179 2.27 20.38 23.96
CA PRO A 179 1.39 21.44 24.48
C PRO A 179 2.04 22.84 24.52
N ASP A 180 3.38 22.94 24.61
CA ASP A 180 4.06 24.24 24.55
C ASP A 180 4.28 24.67 23.09
N ALA A 181 3.63 25.75 22.70
CA ALA A 181 3.69 26.33 21.36
C ALA A 181 5.10 26.77 20.90
N ARG A 182 6.06 26.90 21.80
CA ARG A 182 7.44 27.28 21.48
C ARG A 182 8.34 26.09 21.21
N THR A 183 7.93 24.87 21.59
CA THR A 183 8.71 23.67 21.34
C THR A 183 8.78 23.35 19.86
N PRO A 184 9.97 23.33 19.23
CA PRO A 184 10.12 22.91 17.85
C PRO A 184 9.67 21.46 17.66
N ILE A 185 9.01 21.21 16.52
CA ILE A 185 8.57 19.86 16.13
C ILE A 185 9.37 19.43 14.90
N VAL A 186 10.00 18.26 14.99
CA VAL A 186 10.66 17.62 13.86
C VAL A 186 9.87 16.37 13.49
N VAL A 187 9.34 16.35 12.27
CA VAL A 187 8.66 15.17 11.74
C VAL A 187 9.66 14.34 10.96
N ASN A 188 9.77 13.05 11.28
CA ASN A 188 10.64 12.12 10.58
C ASN A 188 9.90 10.90 10.02
N CYS A 189 10.54 10.22 9.06
CA CYS A 189 10.12 8.92 8.55
C CYS A 189 11.35 8.08 8.19
N ALA A 190 11.21 7.10 7.28
CA ALA A 190 12.35 6.30 6.81
C ALA A 190 13.26 7.07 5.84
N GLY A 191 12.66 7.86 4.93
CA GLY A 191 13.34 8.64 3.89
C GLY A 191 12.83 10.08 3.85
N ARG A 192 12.09 10.44 2.79
CA ARG A 192 11.70 11.83 2.52
C ARG A 192 10.20 12.09 2.62
N THR A 193 9.39 11.44 1.79
CA THR A 193 7.97 11.76 1.51
C THR A 193 7.14 11.99 2.77
N ARG A 194 7.13 11.05 3.72
CA ARG A 194 6.30 11.16 4.94
C ARG A 194 6.80 12.24 5.91
N SER A 195 8.12 12.52 5.95
CA SER A 195 8.65 13.64 6.74
C SER A 195 8.15 14.97 6.18
N ILE A 196 8.21 15.16 4.88
CA ILE A 196 7.77 16.36 4.15
C ILE A 196 6.26 16.55 4.35
N ILE A 197 5.45 15.55 3.97
CA ILE A 197 3.98 15.63 4.07
C ILE A 197 3.52 15.84 5.51
N GLY A 198 4.13 15.17 6.48
CA GLY A 198 3.78 15.32 7.90
C GLY A 198 4.12 16.71 8.45
N ALA A 199 5.31 17.24 8.16
CA ALA A 199 5.70 18.58 8.56
C ALA A 199 4.79 19.63 7.88
N GLN A 200 4.58 19.52 6.58
CA GLN A 200 3.71 20.44 5.84
C GLN A 200 2.26 20.37 6.31
N THR A 201 1.78 19.19 6.73
CA THR A 201 0.44 19.06 7.35
C THR A 201 0.31 19.97 8.57
N LEU A 202 1.28 19.95 9.47
CA LEU A 202 1.24 20.78 10.69
C LEU A 202 1.34 22.27 10.36
N ILE A 203 2.16 22.63 9.38
CA ILE A 203 2.28 24.01 8.89
C ILE A 203 0.95 24.48 8.28
N ASP A 204 0.35 23.72 7.40
CA ASP A 204 -0.91 24.03 6.72
C ASP A 204 -2.10 24.14 7.69
N LEU A 205 -2.07 23.39 8.79
CA LEU A 205 -3.01 23.51 9.90
C LEU A 205 -2.80 24.79 10.73
N GLY A 206 -1.70 25.52 10.52
CA GLY A 206 -1.40 26.75 11.26
C GLY A 206 -1.15 26.50 12.75
N ILE A 207 -0.46 25.41 13.11
CA ILE A 207 -0.02 25.24 14.50
C ILE A 207 1.07 26.26 14.82
N PRO A 208 1.15 26.78 16.07
CA PRO A 208 2.07 27.87 16.39
C PRO A 208 3.54 27.44 16.53
N ASN A 209 3.81 26.14 16.65
CA ASN A 209 5.14 25.60 16.83
C ASN A 209 6.02 25.80 15.58
N PRO A 210 7.33 26.02 15.71
CA PRO A 210 8.27 25.82 14.61
C PRO A 210 8.26 24.35 14.17
N VAL A 211 8.09 24.08 12.86
CA VAL A 211 7.98 22.71 12.31
C VAL A 211 9.03 22.49 11.25
N TYR A 212 9.68 21.33 11.30
CA TYR A 212 10.71 20.91 10.36
C TYR A 212 10.47 19.47 9.90
N ALA A 213 10.79 19.18 8.65
CA ALA A 213 10.97 17.83 8.15
C ALA A 213 12.42 17.38 8.39
N LEU A 214 12.65 16.18 8.92
CA LEU A 214 14.00 15.63 9.00
C LEU A 214 14.47 15.18 7.61
N GLU A 215 15.59 15.76 7.15
CA GLU A 215 16.20 15.39 5.88
C GLU A 215 16.56 13.89 5.85
N ASN A 216 16.02 13.19 4.85
CA ASN A 216 16.29 11.77 4.61
C ASN A 216 15.92 10.83 5.78
N GLY A 217 15.17 11.32 6.78
CA GLY A 217 14.62 10.53 7.87
C GLY A 217 15.61 9.65 8.62
N THR A 218 15.20 8.43 9.01
CA THR A 218 16.09 7.47 9.69
C THR A 218 17.26 7.01 8.81
N GLN A 219 17.12 7.02 7.48
CA GLN A 219 18.24 6.71 6.57
C GLN A 219 19.30 7.80 6.62
N GLY A 220 18.91 9.09 6.59
CA GLY A 220 19.84 10.21 6.74
C GLY A 220 20.56 10.19 8.10
N TRP A 221 19.82 9.85 9.16
CA TRP A 221 20.38 9.66 10.50
C TRP A 221 21.45 8.56 10.54
N TYR A 222 21.13 7.40 9.96
CA TYR A 222 22.05 6.28 9.84
C TYR A 222 23.28 6.59 8.96
N LEU A 223 23.09 7.33 7.87
CA LEU A 223 24.19 7.76 6.98
C LEU A 223 25.12 8.77 7.63
N ALA A 224 24.65 9.51 8.63
CA ALA A 224 25.46 10.42 9.47
C ALA A 224 26.18 9.70 10.63
N ASP A 225 26.23 8.38 10.64
CA ASP A 225 26.85 7.55 11.69
C ASP A 225 26.24 7.74 13.09
N LEU A 226 24.96 8.13 13.16
CA LEU A 226 24.23 8.30 14.39
C LEU A 226 23.47 7.02 14.78
N ALA A 227 23.48 6.69 16.06
CA ALA A 227 22.84 5.48 16.56
C ALA A 227 21.31 5.57 16.47
N LEU A 228 20.65 4.46 16.12
CA LEU A 228 19.21 4.30 16.12
C LEU A 228 18.75 3.49 17.33
N ASP A 229 17.55 3.78 17.84
CA ASP A 229 16.85 2.94 18.81
C ASP A 229 16.18 1.77 18.08
N HIS A 230 16.16 0.60 18.72
CA HIS A 230 15.42 -0.58 18.28
C HIS A 230 14.44 -1.02 19.38
N GLY A 231 13.27 -1.55 18.98
CA GLY A 231 12.26 -2.03 19.93
C GLY A 231 11.48 -0.93 20.65
N ALA A 232 11.66 0.35 20.29
CA ALA A 232 10.98 1.46 20.93
C ALA A 232 9.45 1.39 20.74
N THR A 233 8.71 1.75 21.82
CA THR A 233 7.23 1.70 21.84
C THR A 233 6.59 3.04 22.21
N ARG A 234 7.38 4.11 22.32
CA ARG A 234 6.90 5.45 22.66
C ARG A 234 5.91 5.94 21.61
N GLY A 235 4.66 6.13 21.99
CA GLY A 235 3.57 6.57 21.10
C GLY A 235 2.91 7.88 21.56
N TYR A 236 1.76 8.14 21.00
CA TYR A 236 0.89 9.26 21.34
C TYR A 236 -0.09 8.88 22.47
N PRO A 237 -0.65 9.87 23.21
CA PRO A 237 -1.71 9.62 24.18
C PRO A 237 -3.01 9.23 23.47
N GLU A 238 -3.76 8.30 24.05
CA GLU A 238 -5.03 7.84 23.47
C GLU A 238 -6.11 8.93 23.48
N ALA A 239 -6.16 9.71 24.55
CA ALA A 239 -7.15 10.78 24.73
C ALA A 239 -6.60 12.15 24.33
N VAL A 240 -7.43 12.94 23.68
CA VAL A 240 -7.22 14.37 23.39
C VAL A 240 -8.31 15.14 24.12
N ASP A 241 -7.95 16.20 24.84
CA ASP A 241 -8.92 17.03 25.55
C ASP A 241 -9.88 17.76 24.60
N GLY A 242 -11.10 18.03 25.08
CA GLY A 242 -12.16 18.59 24.24
C GLY A 242 -11.85 19.96 23.63
N LYS A 243 -11.05 20.81 24.31
CA LYS A 243 -10.65 22.14 23.79
C LYS A 243 -9.66 22.00 22.64
N SER A 244 -8.65 21.16 22.80
CA SER A 244 -7.66 20.84 21.76
C SER A 244 -8.33 20.20 20.54
N LEU A 245 -9.27 19.28 20.76
CA LEU A 245 -10.03 18.64 19.69
C LEU A 245 -10.89 19.66 18.91
N ALA A 246 -11.60 20.55 19.60
CA ALA A 246 -12.43 21.58 18.95
C ALA A 246 -11.56 22.50 18.06
N ALA A 247 -10.40 22.92 18.56
CA ALA A 247 -9.46 23.73 17.77
C ALA A 247 -8.89 22.95 16.56
N ALA A 248 -8.56 21.68 16.73
CA ALA A 248 -8.06 20.83 15.65
C ALA A 248 -9.13 20.64 14.55
N ARG A 249 -10.39 20.40 14.92
CA ARG A 249 -11.53 20.30 13.98
C ARG A 249 -11.69 21.56 13.12
N LEU A 250 -11.62 22.75 13.74
CA LEU A 250 -11.75 24.02 13.01
C LEU A 250 -10.62 24.17 11.98
N ARG A 251 -9.37 23.88 12.37
CA ARG A 251 -8.22 23.95 11.47
C ARG A 251 -8.31 22.91 10.34
N ALA A 252 -8.66 21.67 10.65
CA ALA A 252 -8.81 20.61 9.68
C ALA A 252 -9.93 20.91 8.66
N ARG A 253 -11.06 21.46 9.15
CA ARG A 253 -12.16 21.89 8.29
C ARG A 253 -11.72 23.01 7.35
N ALA A 254 -11.10 24.07 7.87
CA ALA A 254 -10.60 25.17 7.07
C ALA A 254 -9.57 24.71 6.01
N LEU A 255 -8.71 23.75 6.36
CA LEU A 255 -7.76 23.15 5.42
C LEU A 255 -8.49 22.39 4.31
N GLY A 256 -9.45 21.55 4.64
CA GLY A 256 -10.27 20.82 3.67
C GLY A 256 -10.99 21.76 2.70
N GLU A 257 -11.69 22.78 3.23
CA GLU A 257 -12.41 23.79 2.44
C GLU A 257 -11.48 24.57 1.48
N ARG A 258 -10.27 24.90 1.93
CA ARG A 258 -9.24 25.56 1.10
C ARG A 258 -8.85 24.74 -0.12
N HIS A 259 -8.89 23.44 -0.03
CA HIS A 259 -8.52 22.53 -1.12
C HIS A 259 -9.72 21.86 -1.80
N GLY A 260 -10.93 22.43 -1.62
CA GLY A 260 -12.14 21.99 -2.34
C GLY A 260 -12.76 20.69 -1.84
N VAL A 261 -12.38 20.23 -0.64
CA VAL A 261 -13.01 19.08 -0.01
C VAL A 261 -14.46 19.40 0.33
N ARG A 262 -15.39 18.52 -0.03
CA ARG A 262 -16.80 18.62 0.28
C ARG A 262 -17.16 17.72 1.48
N TRP A 263 -18.14 18.14 2.25
CA TRP A 263 -18.78 17.32 3.28
C TRP A 263 -20.07 16.78 2.71
N VAL A 264 -20.12 15.48 2.51
CA VAL A 264 -21.21 14.74 1.86
C VAL A 264 -22.11 14.16 2.93
N ASP A 265 -23.41 14.43 2.84
CA ASP A 265 -24.38 13.85 3.76
C ASP A 265 -24.71 12.38 3.42
N ASP A 266 -25.45 11.72 4.32
CA ASP A 266 -25.80 10.30 4.17
C ASP A 266 -26.65 10.03 2.91
N GLY A 267 -27.51 10.97 2.50
CA GLY A 267 -28.37 10.82 1.32
C GLY A 267 -27.56 10.84 0.04
N GLU A 268 -26.70 11.84 -0.15
CA GLU A 268 -25.80 11.94 -1.29
C GLU A 268 -24.80 10.76 -1.32
N ALA A 269 -24.22 10.41 -0.17
CA ALA A 269 -23.29 9.31 -0.04
C ALA A 269 -23.91 7.95 -0.41
N ALA A 270 -25.14 7.68 0.05
CA ALA A 270 -25.88 6.48 -0.31
C ALA A 270 -26.15 6.42 -1.82
N GLY A 271 -26.50 7.56 -2.45
CA GLY A 271 -26.65 7.66 -3.89
C GLY A 271 -25.36 7.34 -4.63
N TRP A 272 -24.20 7.84 -4.16
CA TRP A 272 -22.91 7.54 -4.75
C TRP A 272 -22.51 6.06 -4.65
N LEU A 273 -22.77 5.45 -3.48
CA LEU A 273 -22.46 4.03 -3.24
C LEU A 273 -23.38 3.07 -4.02
N ALA A 274 -24.56 3.54 -4.41
CA ALA A 274 -25.51 2.79 -5.24
C ALA A 274 -25.27 2.98 -6.75
N ASP A 275 -24.48 3.98 -7.16
CA ASP A 275 -24.22 4.31 -8.56
C ASP A 275 -23.28 3.27 -9.18
N GLU A 276 -23.84 2.39 -10.02
CA GLU A 276 -23.07 1.37 -10.74
C GLU A 276 -22.29 1.91 -11.94
N GLY A 277 -22.51 3.17 -12.32
CA GLY A 277 -21.86 3.84 -13.45
C GLY A 277 -20.55 4.55 -13.07
N ARG A 278 -20.31 4.79 -11.77
CA ARG A 278 -19.11 5.49 -11.30
C ARG A 278 -18.57 4.88 -10.00
N THR A 279 -17.25 4.72 -9.93
CA THR A 279 -16.56 4.16 -8.78
C THR A 279 -16.66 5.08 -7.57
N THR A 280 -17.04 4.53 -6.40
CA THR A 280 -16.99 5.21 -5.11
C THR A 280 -16.28 4.33 -4.09
N TYR A 281 -15.21 4.84 -3.47
CA TYR A 281 -14.52 4.20 -2.34
C TYR A 281 -15.08 4.75 -1.04
N LEU A 282 -15.34 3.88 -0.06
CA LEU A 282 -15.69 4.24 1.32
C LEU A 282 -14.53 3.80 2.23
N LEU A 283 -13.74 4.77 2.72
CA LEU A 283 -12.47 4.52 3.40
C LEU A 283 -12.49 5.02 4.83
N ASP A 284 -12.17 4.14 5.77
CA ASP A 284 -11.94 4.45 7.19
C ASP A 284 -10.47 4.81 7.40
N VAL A 285 -10.19 6.07 7.73
CA VAL A 285 -8.81 6.57 7.86
C VAL A 285 -8.25 6.49 9.28
N ARG A 286 -8.98 5.90 10.21
CA ARG A 286 -8.61 5.75 11.62
C ARG A 286 -7.57 4.65 11.84
N THR A 287 -7.24 4.40 13.12
CA THR A 287 -6.32 3.30 13.48
C THR A 287 -6.94 1.92 13.26
N ALA A 288 -6.11 0.89 13.23
CA ALA A 288 -6.57 -0.49 13.06
C ALA A 288 -7.45 -0.96 14.24
N GLU A 289 -7.13 -0.50 15.44
CA GLU A 289 -7.88 -0.80 16.66
C GLU A 289 -9.29 -0.16 16.61
N GLU A 290 -9.40 1.10 16.18
CA GLU A 290 -10.69 1.78 16.01
C GLU A 290 -11.53 1.12 14.92
N PHE A 291 -10.92 0.76 13.78
CA PHE A 291 -11.58 0.04 12.70
C PHE A 291 -12.11 -1.34 13.16
N ALA A 292 -11.28 -2.10 13.89
CA ALA A 292 -11.67 -3.42 14.41
C ALA A 292 -12.78 -3.34 15.46
N ALA A 293 -12.79 -2.27 16.28
CA ALA A 293 -13.82 -2.05 17.28
C ALA A 293 -15.17 -1.69 16.64
N ARG A 294 -15.19 -0.83 15.65
CA ARG A 294 -16.41 -0.41 14.92
C ARG A 294 -16.01 0.29 13.61
N THR A 295 -16.64 -0.10 12.51
CA THR A 295 -16.57 0.63 11.23
C THR A 295 -17.92 0.62 10.52
N LEU A 296 -18.04 1.34 9.40
CA LEU A 296 -19.24 1.32 8.55
C LEU A 296 -19.25 0.06 7.69
N THR A 297 -20.46 -0.48 7.44
CA THR A 297 -20.61 -1.69 6.63
C THR A 297 -20.02 -1.51 5.24
N GLY A 298 -19.13 -2.42 4.84
CA GLY A 298 -18.46 -2.40 3.54
C GLY A 298 -17.36 -1.37 3.40
N ALA A 299 -17.02 -0.61 4.45
CA ALA A 299 -15.86 0.28 4.44
C ALA A 299 -14.55 -0.49 4.40
N VAL A 300 -13.55 0.10 3.74
CA VAL A 300 -12.18 -0.43 3.69
C VAL A 300 -11.30 0.36 4.66
N HIS A 301 -10.53 -0.36 5.48
CA HIS A 301 -9.54 0.26 6.36
C HIS A 301 -8.38 0.81 5.53
N ALA A 302 -8.16 2.10 5.61
CA ALA A 302 -7.12 2.83 4.89
C ALA A 302 -6.46 3.87 5.83
N PRO A 303 -5.58 3.45 6.76
CA PRO A 303 -4.96 4.38 7.72
C PRO A 303 -4.40 5.60 6.99
N GLY A 304 -4.82 6.80 7.38
CA GLY A 304 -4.64 8.00 6.56
C GLY A 304 -3.19 8.27 6.13
N GLY A 305 -2.21 8.04 7.01
CA GLY A 305 -0.80 8.21 6.66
C GLY A 305 -0.30 7.20 5.62
N GLN A 306 -0.80 5.96 5.66
CA GLN A 306 -0.45 4.93 4.69
C GLN A 306 -1.21 5.12 3.37
N LEU A 307 -2.47 5.55 3.42
CA LEU A 307 -3.25 5.91 2.25
C LEU A 307 -2.54 6.97 1.39
N LEU A 308 -1.94 8.00 2.00
CA LEU A 308 -1.17 9.02 1.28
C LEU A 308 0.18 8.48 0.77
N GLN A 309 0.85 7.62 1.55
CA GLN A 309 2.15 7.07 1.19
C GLN A 309 2.10 6.08 0.03
N ALA A 310 1.02 5.33 -0.08
CA ALA A 310 0.85 4.20 -0.99
C ALA A 310 -0.58 4.17 -1.54
N THR A 311 -1.01 5.28 -2.13
CA THR A 311 -2.40 5.51 -2.58
C THR A 311 -2.90 4.38 -3.51
N ASP A 312 -2.02 3.85 -4.35
CA ASP A 312 -2.25 2.73 -5.26
C ASP A 312 -2.66 1.42 -4.57
N GLN A 313 -2.37 1.26 -3.28
CA GLN A 313 -2.80 0.08 -2.51
C GLN A 313 -4.28 0.12 -2.10
N TRP A 314 -4.94 1.27 -2.17
CA TRP A 314 -6.37 1.45 -1.82
C TRP A 314 -7.22 1.97 -2.95
N ILE A 315 -6.65 2.79 -3.84
CA ILE A 315 -7.38 3.49 -4.90
C ILE A 315 -6.77 3.11 -6.25
N ALA A 316 -7.35 2.12 -6.91
CA ALA A 316 -6.88 1.68 -8.21
C ALA A 316 -7.51 2.45 -9.38
N VAL A 317 -8.71 3.04 -9.19
CA VAL A 317 -9.44 3.74 -10.23
C VAL A 317 -9.20 5.24 -10.12
N ARG A 318 -8.47 5.79 -11.06
CA ARG A 318 -8.31 7.24 -11.21
C ARG A 318 -9.64 7.87 -11.65
N GLY A 319 -9.93 9.06 -11.13
CA GLY A 319 -11.21 9.75 -11.40
C GLY A 319 -12.38 9.26 -10.54
N ALA A 320 -12.17 8.24 -9.69
CA ALA A 320 -13.19 7.76 -8.76
C ALA A 320 -13.52 8.79 -7.67
N ARG A 321 -14.74 8.69 -7.13
CA ARG A 321 -15.14 9.38 -5.89
C ARG A 321 -14.52 8.68 -4.69
N ILE A 322 -14.00 9.45 -3.74
CA ILE A 322 -13.43 8.92 -2.50
C ILE A 322 -14.18 9.54 -1.34
N LEU A 323 -14.87 8.72 -0.55
CA LEU A 323 -15.52 9.10 0.70
C LEU A 323 -14.66 8.64 1.87
N LEU A 324 -14.14 9.62 2.62
CA LEU A 324 -13.33 9.40 3.81
C LEU A 324 -14.15 9.67 5.06
N PHE A 325 -13.93 8.90 6.10
CA PHE A 325 -14.54 9.17 7.41
C PHE A 325 -13.61 8.85 8.57
N ASP A 326 -13.89 9.51 9.69
CA ASP A 326 -13.25 9.32 10.98
C ASP A 326 -14.28 9.43 12.12
N SER A 327 -13.80 9.49 13.37
CA SER A 327 -14.63 9.68 14.57
C SER A 327 -14.42 11.05 15.23
N ASP A 328 -13.39 11.78 14.80
CA ASP A 328 -12.92 13.01 15.46
C ASP A 328 -13.12 14.29 14.62
N GLY A 329 -13.38 14.16 13.31
CA GLY A 329 -13.55 15.29 12.39
C GLY A 329 -12.26 16.06 12.10
N THR A 330 -11.08 15.40 12.28
CA THR A 330 -9.77 15.99 12.01
C THR A 330 -8.98 15.21 10.98
N ARG A 331 -8.94 13.88 11.10
CA ARG A 331 -8.14 13.00 10.25
C ARG A 331 -8.66 12.97 8.81
N ALA A 332 -9.95 12.71 8.64
CA ALA A 332 -10.56 12.61 7.30
C ALA A 332 -10.45 13.90 6.49
N PRO A 333 -10.74 15.11 7.01
CA PRO A 333 -10.56 16.35 6.26
C PRO A 333 -9.11 16.60 5.84
N VAL A 334 -8.14 16.31 6.71
CA VAL A 334 -6.72 16.49 6.39
C VAL A 334 -6.28 15.54 5.29
N ILE A 335 -6.64 14.26 5.39
CA ILE A 335 -6.30 13.26 4.36
C ILE A 335 -7.00 13.59 3.03
N ALA A 336 -8.29 13.99 3.07
CA ALA A 336 -9.02 14.43 1.88
C ALA A 336 -8.34 15.63 1.20
N SER A 337 -7.84 16.59 1.98
CA SER A 337 -7.12 17.76 1.43
C SER A 337 -5.85 17.36 0.68
N TRP A 338 -5.12 16.36 1.16
CA TRP A 338 -3.93 15.84 0.48
C TRP A 338 -4.31 15.04 -0.79
N LEU A 339 -5.30 14.16 -0.71
CA LEU A 339 -5.78 13.42 -1.88
C LEU A 339 -6.32 14.36 -2.96
N ALA A 340 -7.03 15.44 -2.59
CA ALA A 340 -7.47 16.47 -3.53
C ALA A 340 -6.27 17.15 -4.23
N ARG A 341 -5.21 17.46 -3.49
CA ARG A 341 -3.94 17.97 -4.05
C ARG A 341 -3.23 16.94 -4.95
N MET A 342 -3.37 15.66 -4.65
CA MET A 342 -2.90 14.57 -5.51
C MET A 342 -3.77 14.35 -6.76
N GLY A 343 -4.83 15.15 -6.95
CA GLY A 343 -5.71 15.11 -8.12
C GLY A 343 -6.94 14.22 -7.99
N HIS A 344 -7.19 13.65 -6.81
CA HIS A 344 -8.35 12.80 -6.56
C HIS A 344 -9.62 13.60 -6.22
N ASP A 345 -10.79 13.04 -6.51
CA ASP A 345 -12.12 13.53 -6.06
C ASP A 345 -12.38 13.04 -4.64
N ALA A 346 -11.72 13.67 -3.67
CA ALA A 346 -11.74 13.27 -2.27
C ALA A 346 -12.71 14.12 -1.44
N ASN A 347 -13.59 13.46 -0.70
CA ASN A 347 -14.69 14.04 0.04
C ASN A 347 -14.77 13.44 1.45
N VAL A 348 -15.37 14.14 2.39
CA VAL A 348 -15.56 13.71 3.78
C VAL A 348 -17.02 13.36 4.02
N LEU A 349 -17.30 12.20 4.60
CA LEU A 349 -18.62 11.82 5.05
C LEU A 349 -18.98 12.65 6.29
N ALA A 350 -20.00 13.51 6.18
CA ALA A 350 -20.28 14.56 7.16
C ALA A 350 -20.59 14.01 8.58
N ALA A 351 -21.28 12.87 8.66
CA ALA A 351 -21.60 12.21 9.93
C ALA A 351 -20.44 11.32 10.45
N GLY A 352 -19.35 11.19 9.71
CA GLY A 352 -18.22 10.34 10.09
C GLY A 352 -18.64 8.91 10.40
N ILE A 353 -18.12 8.35 11.50
CA ILE A 353 -18.46 6.98 11.96
C ILE A 353 -19.94 6.84 12.41
N GLU A 354 -20.64 7.93 12.68
CA GLU A 354 -22.06 7.91 13.05
C GLU A 354 -23.00 7.87 11.84
N SER A 355 -22.45 7.87 10.63
CA SER A 355 -23.21 7.69 9.39
C SER A 355 -23.90 6.32 9.35
N ARG A 356 -25.00 6.24 8.58
CA ARG A 356 -25.77 5.02 8.35
C ARG A 356 -25.55 4.44 6.96
N VAL A 357 -24.64 4.98 6.19
CA VAL A 357 -24.33 4.46 4.85
C VAL A 357 -23.69 3.09 4.92
N ALA A 358 -23.93 2.29 3.88
CA ALA A 358 -23.33 0.97 3.73
C ALA A 358 -22.89 0.78 2.27
N ALA A 359 -21.65 0.36 2.08
CA ALA A 359 -21.17 -0.09 0.78
C ALA A 359 -21.44 -1.60 0.60
N LYS A 360 -21.58 -2.05 -0.64
CA LYS A 360 -21.64 -3.48 -0.94
C LYS A 360 -20.31 -4.12 -0.52
N ALA A 361 -20.38 -5.17 0.31
CA ALA A 361 -19.17 -5.92 0.67
C ALA A 361 -18.56 -6.58 -0.57
N ALA A 362 -17.35 -6.19 -0.89
CA ALA A 362 -16.63 -6.71 -2.05
C ALA A 362 -16.01 -8.08 -1.72
N LYS A 363 -16.66 -9.18 -2.11
CA LYS A 363 -16.15 -10.54 -1.92
C LYS A 363 -16.22 -11.32 -3.23
N THR A 364 -15.15 -12.05 -3.53
CA THR A 364 -15.16 -13.08 -4.59
C THR A 364 -15.53 -14.42 -3.99
N ALA A 365 -16.46 -15.13 -4.63
CA ALA A 365 -16.72 -16.51 -4.29
C ALA A 365 -15.50 -17.35 -4.73
N LEU A 366 -14.86 -17.99 -3.78
CA LEU A 366 -13.72 -18.88 -4.01
C LEU A 366 -14.15 -20.33 -3.74
N PRO A 367 -13.56 -21.32 -4.44
CA PRO A 367 -13.84 -22.72 -4.16
C PRO A 367 -13.43 -23.08 -2.72
N ASP A 368 -14.21 -23.93 -2.09
CA ASP A 368 -13.81 -24.53 -0.82
C ASP A 368 -12.81 -25.65 -1.06
N ILE A 369 -11.70 -25.63 -0.34
CA ILE A 369 -10.62 -26.59 -0.45
C ILE A 369 -10.55 -27.40 0.84
N ALA A 370 -10.69 -28.71 0.72
CA ALA A 370 -10.65 -29.62 1.85
C ALA A 370 -9.38 -29.42 2.70
N PRO A 371 -9.48 -29.28 4.03
CA PRO A 371 -8.32 -29.20 4.88
C PRO A 371 -7.66 -30.58 5.04
N ILE A 372 -6.33 -30.60 5.20
CA ILE A 372 -5.56 -31.75 5.66
C ILE A 372 -4.90 -31.40 7.00
N ALA A 373 -5.08 -32.24 8.01
CA ALA A 373 -4.44 -32.05 9.31
C ALA A 373 -2.92 -32.26 9.20
N ALA A 374 -2.15 -31.58 10.05
CA ALA A 374 -0.70 -31.65 10.04
C ALA A 374 -0.16 -33.09 10.20
N ASP A 375 -0.72 -33.87 11.12
CA ASP A 375 -0.32 -35.27 11.34
C ASP A 375 -0.60 -36.16 10.14
N ALA A 376 -1.75 -35.97 9.48
CA ALA A 376 -2.09 -36.69 8.26
C ALA A 376 -1.15 -36.31 7.11
N LEU A 377 -0.78 -35.03 7.00
CA LEU A 377 0.20 -34.58 6.01
C LEU A 377 1.58 -35.17 6.29
N ALA A 378 2.03 -35.21 7.55
CA ALA A 378 3.32 -35.79 7.95
C ALA A 378 3.37 -37.30 7.60
N THR A 379 2.31 -38.02 7.87
CA THR A 379 2.17 -39.43 7.50
C THR A 379 2.25 -39.64 5.98
N GLY A 380 1.51 -38.79 5.22
CA GLY A 380 1.52 -38.83 3.76
C GLY A 380 2.88 -38.51 3.13
N LEU A 381 3.63 -37.54 3.72
CA LEU A 381 5.01 -37.22 3.32
C LEU A 381 5.95 -38.40 3.57
N GLY A 382 5.91 -39.01 4.76
CA GLY A 382 6.72 -40.20 5.09
C GLY A 382 6.47 -41.38 4.17
N ALA A 383 5.26 -41.54 3.68
CA ALA A 383 4.86 -42.55 2.71
C ALA A 383 5.09 -42.15 1.23
N ASN A 384 5.62 -40.94 0.95
CA ASN A 384 5.72 -40.36 -0.40
C ASN A 384 4.37 -40.34 -1.16
N ALA A 385 3.26 -40.27 -0.43
CA ALA A 385 1.91 -40.30 -0.99
C ALA A 385 1.37 -38.89 -1.33
N VAL A 386 1.93 -37.84 -0.71
CA VAL A 386 1.50 -36.44 -0.89
C VAL A 386 2.67 -35.59 -1.38
N THR A 387 2.38 -34.69 -2.31
CA THR A 387 3.33 -33.64 -2.75
C THR A 387 2.91 -32.31 -2.14
N VAL A 388 3.83 -31.63 -1.47
CA VAL A 388 3.55 -30.33 -0.83
C VAL A 388 4.02 -29.20 -1.73
N VAL A 389 3.11 -28.27 -2.01
CA VAL A 389 3.39 -27.01 -2.72
C VAL A 389 3.15 -25.84 -1.77
N ASP A 390 4.20 -25.06 -1.50
CA ASP A 390 4.11 -23.86 -0.68
C ASP A 390 3.91 -22.64 -1.59
N VAL A 391 2.78 -21.95 -1.41
CA VAL A 391 2.40 -20.77 -2.20
C VAL A 391 2.48 -19.47 -1.39
N ARG A 392 3.16 -19.50 -0.26
CA ARG A 392 3.43 -18.31 0.56
C ARG A 392 4.49 -17.42 -0.12
N PRO A 393 4.68 -16.16 0.37
CA PRO A 393 5.76 -15.33 -0.10
C PRO A 393 7.12 -16.02 -0.06
N SER A 394 7.95 -15.81 -1.08
CA SER A 394 9.25 -16.48 -1.25
C SER A 394 10.16 -16.34 -0.02
N MET A 395 10.23 -15.15 0.58
CA MET A 395 11.05 -14.92 1.78
C MET A 395 10.49 -15.62 3.03
N ALA A 396 9.18 -15.81 3.11
CA ALA A 396 8.56 -16.60 4.19
C ALA A 396 8.89 -18.08 4.04
N TYR A 397 8.88 -18.60 2.82
CA TYR A 397 9.31 -19.96 2.51
C TYR A 397 10.79 -20.18 2.87
N ARG A 398 11.69 -19.33 2.36
CA ARG A 398 13.13 -19.41 2.68
C ARG A 398 13.40 -19.45 4.19
N LYS A 399 12.65 -18.67 4.95
CA LYS A 399 12.80 -18.58 6.40
C LYS A 399 12.37 -19.85 7.12
N ALA A 400 11.24 -20.42 6.73
CA ALA A 400 10.72 -21.66 7.31
C ALA A 400 9.64 -22.26 6.42
N HIS A 401 9.73 -23.58 6.14
CA HIS A 401 8.73 -24.32 5.35
C HIS A 401 8.63 -25.77 5.80
N VAL A 402 7.61 -26.48 5.30
CA VAL A 402 7.43 -27.92 5.53
C VAL A 402 8.57 -28.67 4.81
N PRO A 403 9.34 -29.55 5.50
CA PRO A 403 10.43 -30.30 4.86
C PRO A 403 9.97 -31.05 3.60
N GLY A 404 10.78 -30.96 2.54
CA GLY A 404 10.48 -31.57 1.25
C GLY A 404 9.38 -30.89 0.44
N SER A 405 8.83 -29.76 0.89
CA SER A 405 7.92 -28.93 0.09
C SER A 405 8.63 -28.24 -1.07
N THR A 406 7.88 -27.88 -2.08
CA THR A 406 8.36 -27.08 -3.21
C THR A 406 7.67 -25.73 -3.17
N TRP A 407 8.46 -24.65 -3.18
CA TRP A 407 7.90 -23.32 -3.36
C TRP A 407 7.48 -23.10 -4.82
N SER A 408 6.35 -22.42 -5.02
CA SER A 408 5.97 -21.92 -6.33
C SER A 408 5.00 -20.74 -6.19
N ILE A 409 4.95 -19.94 -7.22
CA ILE A 409 4.05 -18.80 -7.34
C ILE A 409 3.19 -18.95 -8.60
N ARG A 410 1.95 -18.46 -8.55
CA ARG A 410 0.90 -18.71 -9.54
C ARG A 410 1.33 -18.53 -11.00
N PRO A 411 2.10 -17.49 -11.42
CA PRO A 411 2.58 -17.37 -12.80
C PRO A 411 3.50 -18.51 -13.27
N ARG A 412 4.00 -19.32 -12.35
CA ARG A 412 4.96 -20.41 -12.62
C ARG A 412 4.38 -21.82 -12.40
N PHE A 413 3.08 -21.96 -12.17
CA PHE A 413 2.45 -23.26 -11.90
C PHE A 413 2.58 -24.26 -13.04
N ASP A 414 2.69 -23.81 -14.28
CA ASP A 414 2.88 -24.70 -15.43
C ASP A 414 4.16 -25.56 -15.32
N ALA A 415 5.20 -25.04 -14.65
CA ALA A 415 6.43 -25.78 -14.39
C ALA A 415 6.23 -26.99 -13.44
N LEU A 416 5.15 -26.99 -12.66
CA LEU A 416 4.81 -28.07 -11.74
C LEU A 416 3.95 -29.18 -12.39
N ALA A 417 3.40 -28.95 -13.57
CA ALA A 417 2.36 -29.81 -14.16
C ALA A 417 2.75 -31.30 -14.20
N ALA A 418 3.94 -31.63 -14.70
CA ALA A 418 4.42 -33.00 -14.79
C ALA A 418 4.64 -33.64 -13.40
N ARG A 419 5.03 -32.87 -12.40
CA ARG A 419 5.26 -33.32 -11.02
C ARG A 419 3.97 -33.60 -10.26
N LEU A 420 2.90 -32.87 -10.59
CA LEU A 420 1.62 -32.93 -9.87
C LEU A 420 0.61 -33.87 -10.49
N ALA A 421 0.77 -34.27 -11.76
CA ALA A 421 -0.14 -35.15 -12.46
C ALA A 421 -0.33 -36.49 -11.70
N GLY A 422 -1.59 -36.83 -11.37
CA GLY A 422 -1.95 -38.05 -10.65
C GLY A 422 -1.51 -38.06 -9.16
N ARG A 423 -0.94 -37.00 -8.61
CA ARG A 423 -0.49 -36.96 -7.21
C ARG A 423 -1.56 -36.34 -6.31
N HIS A 424 -1.57 -36.73 -5.03
CA HIS A 424 -2.25 -35.97 -3.99
C HIS A 424 -1.40 -34.74 -3.64
N VAL A 425 -2.00 -33.55 -3.69
CA VAL A 425 -1.30 -32.26 -3.47
C VAL A 425 -1.81 -31.63 -2.19
N ALA A 426 -0.88 -31.19 -1.33
CA ALA A 426 -1.19 -30.36 -0.18
C ALA A 426 -0.61 -28.94 -0.39
N LEU A 427 -1.45 -27.93 -0.24
CA LEU A 427 -1.06 -26.53 -0.35
C LEU A 427 -0.75 -25.92 1.02
N VAL A 428 0.39 -25.25 1.13
CA VAL A 428 0.71 -24.40 2.28
C VAL A 428 0.52 -22.94 1.86
N ALA A 429 -0.40 -22.24 2.53
CA ALA A 429 -0.72 -20.84 2.28
C ALA A 429 -0.89 -20.09 3.60
N GLU A 430 -0.73 -18.77 3.59
CA GLU A 430 -0.99 -17.93 4.78
C GLU A 430 -2.48 -17.80 5.08
N GLU A 431 -3.31 -17.74 4.03
CA GLU A 431 -4.76 -17.59 4.13
C GLU A 431 -5.50 -18.58 3.22
N PRO A 432 -6.69 -19.05 3.62
CA PRO A 432 -7.44 -20.05 2.84
C PRO A 432 -7.75 -19.61 1.42
N GLY A 433 -7.97 -18.31 1.19
CA GLY A 433 -8.23 -17.75 -0.13
C GLY A 433 -7.09 -17.96 -1.12
N MET A 434 -5.84 -17.85 -0.67
CA MET A 434 -4.66 -18.13 -1.50
C MET A 434 -4.61 -19.59 -1.91
N ALA A 435 -4.88 -20.52 -0.97
CA ALA A 435 -4.96 -21.95 -1.28
C ALA A 435 -6.07 -22.23 -2.32
N ALA A 436 -7.23 -21.57 -2.18
CA ALA A 436 -8.36 -21.75 -3.11
C ALA A 436 -8.02 -21.29 -4.55
N ILE A 437 -7.37 -20.14 -4.69
CA ILE A 437 -6.92 -19.63 -6.00
C ILE A 437 -5.87 -20.56 -6.60
N ALA A 438 -4.87 -20.95 -5.81
CA ALA A 438 -3.81 -21.86 -6.25
C ALA A 438 -4.38 -23.23 -6.68
N ALA A 439 -5.29 -23.79 -5.88
CA ALA A 439 -5.93 -25.08 -6.19
C ALA A 439 -6.68 -25.05 -7.53
N ARG A 440 -7.43 -23.97 -7.81
CA ARG A 440 -8.16 -23.83 -9.07
C ARG A 440 -7.21 -23.87 -10.28
N ASP A 441 -6.08 -23.20 -10.22
CA ASP A 441 -5.15 -23.15 -11.33
C ASP A 441 -4.32 -24.43 -11.44
N LEU A 442 -3.88 -25.01 -10.32
CA LEU A 442 -3.18 -26.29 -10.28
C LEU A 442 -4.04 -27.50 -10.69
N ALA A 443 -5.37 -27.38 -10.61
CA ALA A 443 -6.28 -28.41 -11.12
C ALA A 443 -6.05 -28.72 -12.61
N ARG A 444 -5.51 -27.78 -13.39
CA ARG A 444 -5.14 -27.96 -14.80
C ARG A 444 -4.00 -28.97 -14.99
N SER A 445 -3.20 -29.21 -13.95
CA SER A 445 -2.15 -30.24 -13.92
C SER A 445 -2.68 -31.65 -13.66
N ASN A 446 -4.00 -31.81 -13.56
CA ASN A 446 -4.69 -33.07 -13.33
C ASN A 446 -4.17 -33.89 -12.11
N PRO A 447 -4.07 -33.28 -10.91
CA PRO A 447 -3.73 -33.96 -9.68
C PRO A 447 -4.85 -34.93 -9.26
N ALA A 448 -4.52 -35.99 -8.49
CA ALA A 448 -5.51 -36.91 -7.94
C ALA A 448 -6.45 -36.23 -6.92
N SER A 449 -5.89 -35.31 -6.12
CA SER A 449 -6.64 -34.42 -5.22
C SER A 449 -5.80 -33.21 -4.83
N ILE A 450 -6.48 -32.14 -4.38
CA ILE A 450 -5.83 -30.97 -3.79
C ILE A 450 -6.47 -30.69 -2.42
N ALA A 451 -5.65 -30.57 -1.39
CA ALA A 451 -6.03 -30.15 -0.04
C ALA A 451 -5.21 -28.93 0.40
N ARG A 452 -5.67 -28.21 1.41
CA ARG A 452 -4.89 -27.16 2.08
C ARG A 452 -4.44 -27.64 3.46
N LEU A 453 -3.21 -27.30 3.85
CA LEU A 453 -2.74 -27.55 5.21
C LEU A 453 -3.56 -26.72 6.21
N ASP A 454 -4.19 -27.39 7.16
CA ASP A 454 -5.03 -26.71 8.14
C ASP A 454 -4.18 -25.85 9.09
N GLY A 455 -4.57 -24.57 9.24
CA GLY A 455 -3.79 -23.60 9.99
C GLY A 455 -2.44 -23.22 9.34
N GLY A 456 -2.19 -23.61 8.07
CA GLY A 456 -0.96 -23.29 7.34
C GLY A 456 0.30 -23.76 8.06
N LEU A 457 1.45 -23.11 7.83
CA LEU A 457 2.71 -23.46 8.49
C LEU A 457 2.61 -23.33 10.02
N ALA A 458 1.86 -22.36 10.53
CA ALA A 458 1.66 -22.22 11.98
C ALA A 458 0.90 -23.43 12.57
N GLY A 459 -0.05 -24.02 11.84
CA GLY A 459 -0.74 -25.26 12.22
C GLY A 459 0.24 -26.44 12.31
N TRP A 460 1.11 -26.57 11.31
CA TRP A 460 2.18 -27.57 11.25
C TRP A 460 3.12 -27.48 12.47
N GLN A 461 3.59 -26.27 12.78
CA GLN A 461 4.46 -26.04 13.92
C GLN A 461 3.78 -26.30 15.28
N ARG A 462 2.48 -25.92 15.42
CA ARG A 462 1.72 -26.23 16.66
C ARG A 462 1.53 -27.73 16.89
N ALA A 463 1.47 -28.52 15.83
CA ALA A 463 1.43 -29.98 15.92
C ALA A 463 2.80 -30.59 16.28
N GLY A 464 3.86 -29.80 16.44
CA GLY A 464 5.19 -30.25 16.82
C GLY A 464 6.04 -30.79 15.67
N HIS A 465 5.63 -30.60 14.42
CA HIS A 465 6.41 -31.06 13.26
C HIS A 465 7.58 -30.11 12.95
N PRO A 466 8.71 -30.66 12.46
CA PRO A 466 9.90 -29.87 12.13
C PRO A 466 9.65 -28.97 10.91
N VAL A 467 10.39 -27.87 10.87
CA VAL A 467 10.47 -26.98 9.71
C VAL A 467 11.89 -26.97 9.15
N GLU A 468 12.02 -26.70 7.87
CA GLU A 468 13.28 -26.49 7.17
C GLU A 468 13.47 -25.01 6.85
N SER A 469 14.71 -24.56 6.77
CA SER A 469 15.09 -23.21 6.36
C SER A 469 16.11 -23.29 5.23
N THR A 470 15.83 -22.64 4.11
CA THR A 470 16.68 -22.65 2.91
C THR A 470 16.90 -21.21 2.43
N PRO A 471 17.81 -20.43 3.03
CA PRO A 471 17.98 -18.99 2.74
C PRO A 471 18.28 -18.65 1.28
N GLY A 472 18.82 -19.60 0.50
CA GLY A 472 19.15 -19.43 -0.92
C GLY A 472 18.23 -20.18 -1.90
N ASP A 473 17.19 -20.86 -1.43
CA ASP A 473 16.24 -21.61 -2.25
C ASP A 473 14.79 -21.20 -1.92
N PRO A 474 14.02 -20.72 -2.91
CA PRO A 474 14.35 -20.52 -4.33
C PRO A 474 15.45 -19.46 -4.55
N PRO A 475 16.19 -19.49 -5.68
CA PRO A 475 17.19 -18.47 -6.02
C PRO A 475 16.55 -17.07 -6.11
N ASP A 476 17.34 -15.99 -5.91
CA ASP A 476 16.84 -14.60 -5.97
C ASP A 476 16.10 -14.28 -7.27
N ALA A 477 16.59 -14.77 -8.40
CA ALA A 477 15.95 -14.61 -9.70
C ALA A 477 14.54 -15.24 -9.79
N ASP A 478 14.23 -16.18 -8.91
CA ASP A 478 12.94 -16.84 -8.84
C ASP A 478 11.98 -16.17 -7.86
N CYS A 479 12.48 -15.36 -6.93
CA CYS A 479 11.69 -14.60 -5.96
C CYS A 479 11.04 -13.37 -6.61
N ILE A 480 10.22 -13.57 -7.65
CA ILE A 480 9.58 -12.50 -8.44
C ILE A 480 8.56 -11.67 -7.65
N ASP A 481 8.14 -12.16 -6.50
CA ASP A 481 7.25 -11.51 -5.54
C ASP A 481 7.99 -10.54 -4.60
N TYR A 482 9.33 -10.59 -4.55
CA TYR A 482 10.12 -9.82 -3.60
C TYR A 482 10.95 -8.72 -4.27
N LEU A 483 10.85 -7.49 -3.75
CA LEU A 483 11.58 -6.33 -4.28
C LEU A 483 12.85 -6.07 -3.47
N PHE A 484 13.95 -6.65 -3.87
CA PHE A 484 15.27 -6.50 -3.24
C PHE A 484 15.71 -5.04 -3.14
N PHE A 485 15.54 -4.26 -4.20
CA PHE A 485 15.93 -2.83 -4.23
C PHE A 485 15.39 -2.00 -3.05
N VAL A 486 14.17 -2.26 -2.60
CA VAL A 486 13.56 -1.53 -1.48
C VAL A 486 14.00 -2.09 -0.12
N HIS A 487 14.24 -3.40 -0.04
CA HIS A 487 14.53 -4.07 1.21
C HIS A 487 16.00 -4.00 1.62
N ASP A 488 16.92 -4.08 0.68
CA ASP A 488 18.38 -4.06 0.94
C ASP A 488 18.86 -2.83 1.74
N ARG A 489 18.21 -1.68 1.56
CA ARG A 489 18.51 -0.43 2.26
C ARG A 489 18.30 -0.49 3.79
N HIS A 490 17.52 -1.46 4.28
CA HIS A 490 17.17 -1.58 5.69
C HIS A 490 18.12 -2.48 6.48
N GLU A 491 19.03 -3.18 5.85
CA GLU A 491 19.91 -4.18 6.47
C GLU A 491 21.34 -3.66 6.72
N GLY A 492 21.49 -2.36 6.97
CA GLY A 492 22.78 -1.77 7.26
C GLY A 492 23.65 -1.47 6.02
N ASN A 493 23.09 -1.62 4.82
CA ASN A 493 23.79 -1.32 3.58
C ASN A 493 23.70 0.18 3.23
N LYS A 494 24.74 0.95 3.63
CA LYS A 494 24.81 2.40 3.37
C LYS A 494 24.75 2.77 1.90
N ASP A 495 25.31 1.95 1.02
CA ASP A 495 25.31 2.23 -0.42
C ASP A 495 23.92 2.01 -1.02
N ALA A 496 23.18 0.99 -0.57
CA ALA A 496 21.78 0.83 -0.95
C ALA A 496 20.92 2.01 -0.45
N ALA A 497 21.16 2.49 0.78
CA ALA A 497 20.47 3.66 1.31
C ALA A 497 20.76 4.94 0.49
N ARG A 498 22.03 5.18 0.11
CA ARG A 498 22.42 6.32 -0.75
C ARG A 498 21.78 6.23 -2.14
N ARG A 499 21.85 5.06 -2.78
CA ARG A 499 21.21 4.84 -4.10
C ARG A 499 19.71 5.09 -4.05
N TYR A 500 19.04 4.63 -2.99
CA TYR A 500 17.61 4.84 -2.82
C TYR A 500 17.25 6.33 -2.67
N LEU A 501 17.96 7.07 -1.83
CA LEU A 501 17.72 8.51 -1.63
C LEU A 501 18.02 9.31 -2.91
N ALA A 502 19.09 8.98 -3.64
CA ALA A 502 19.40 9.59 -4.93
C ALA A 502 18.29 9.32 -5.96
N TRP A 503 17.76 8.09 -6.00
CA TRP A 503 16.62 7.75 -6.84
C TRP A 503 15.37 8.56 -6.47
N GLU A 504 15.01 8.67 -5.18
CA GLU A 504 13.82 9.38 -4.72
C GLU A 504 13.85 10.87 -5.10
N THR A 505 15.02 11.52 -4.93
CA THR A 505 15.20 12.95 -5.29
C THR A 505 15.19 13.21 -6.80
N GLN A 506 15.50 12.21 -7.63
CA GLN A 506 15.51 12.34 -9.09
C GLN A 506 14.16 12.03 -9.74
N LEU A 507 13.13 11.63 -8.98
CA LEU A 507 11.84 11.23 -9.55
C LEU A 507 11.20 12.33 -10.39
N LEU A 508 11.23 13.59 -9.92
CA LEU A 508 10.61 14.71 -10.64
C LEU A 508 11.14 14.90 -12.06
N SER A 509 12.43 14.65 -12.29
CA SER A 509 13.04 14.81 -13.62
C SER A 509 12.71 13.67 -14.58
N GLN A 510 12.08 12.60 -14.11
CA GLN A 510 11.74 11.42 -14.90
C GLN A 510 10.25 11.39 -15.29
N VAL A 511 9.41 12.20 -14.62
CA VAL A 511 7.96 12.20 -14.82
C VAL A 511 7.59 13.17 -15.94
N GLU A 512 6.70 12.75 -16.83
CA GLU A 512 6.21 13.59 -17.93
C GLU A 512 5.37 14.77 -17.40
N ASP A 513 5.44 15.92 -18.07
CA ASP A 513 4.71 17.13 -17.69
C ASP A 513 3.20 16.90 -17.59
N ALA A 514 2.64 16.06 -18.47
CA ALA A 514 1.23 15.70 -18.45
C ALA A 514 0.84 14.94 -17.18
N ASP A 515 1.71 14.07 -16.67
CA ASP A 515 1.50 13.33 -15.43
C ASP A 515 1.62 14.26 -14.22
N LEU A 516 2.63 15.16 -14.21
CA LEU A 516 2.80 16.18 -13.17
C LEU A 516 1.62 17.14 -13.10
N ALA A 517 1.01 17.50 -14.23
CA ALA A 517 -0.17 18.37 -14.31
C ALA A 517 -1.41 17.78 -13.61
N SER A 518 -1.42 16.49 -13.29
CA SER A 518 -2.49 15.88 -12.51
C SER A 518 -2.53 16.35 -11.04
N TYR A 519 -1.42 16.87 -10.50
CA TYR A 519 -1.31 17.35 -9.13
C TYR A 519 -1.80 18.81 -8.99
N ARG A 520 -2.49 19.12 -7.90
CA ARG A 520 -3.14 20.43 -7.63
C ARG A 520 -2.55 21.05 -6.36
N LEU A 521 -1.33 21.55 -6.43
CA LEU A 521 -0.63 22.09 -5.24
C LEU A 521 -1.19 23.43 -4.75
N LYS A 522 -1.72 24.26 -5.65
CA LYS A 522 -2.34 25.53 -5.27
C LYS A 522 -3.73 25.32 -4.67
N PRO A 523 -4.17 26.21 -3.75
CA PRO A 523 -5.54 26.19 -3.26
C PRO A 523 -6.55 26.24 -4.41
N ALA A 524 -7.74 25.65 -4.21
CA ALA A 524 -8.83 25.77 -5.15
C ALA A 524 -9.19 27.25 -5.34
N GLN A 525 -9.21 27.73 -6.57
CA GLN A 525 -9.74 29.07 -6.87
C GLN A 525 -11.25 29.06 -6.57
N LYS A 526 -11.72 30.01 -5.75
CA LYS A 526 -13.15 30.20 -5.45
C LYS A 526 -13.89 30.73 -6.67
#